data_4bbf4d34b3d114df6ebfad7cb477daa2
#
_entry.id   4bbf4d34b3d114df6ebfad7cb477daa2
#
_cell.length_a   1.000
_cell.length_b   1.000
_cell.length_c   1.000
_cell.angle_alpha   90.00
_cell.angle_beta   90.00
_cell.angle_gamma   90.00
#
_symmetry.space_group_name_H-M   'P 1'
#
loop_
_entity.id
_entity.type
_entity.pdbx_description
1 polymer ?
#
loop_
_entity_poly.entity_id
_entity_poly.type
_entity_poly.pdbx_seq_one_letter_code
_entity_poly.pdbx_strand_id
1 'polypeptide(L)'
;MDISTIIVPVVSLGGMGLLFGAGLAYASQKFAVEVDPRVTEINDALPGANCGGCGFPGCNGLANAIVEGKAPVNACPVGGAECAQKIAEIMGVEAGDAVKKVARVICKGDTANCKEKFDYFGIQDCKAAAMVAGGSKSCAYGCLGLGTCVQACQFDAIEITDGKVARIIPERCVACGKCIEVCPKQVIHFVPFEQEVVVDCNNEEKGKDVRQKCNVGCIGCQICVKACPFDAMEFSNNLAKINYDKCTNCMICAEKCPTGAIYANFEKRRKAEIIADNCIGCTICKKQCPVDAIEGELKQVHKVLEDKCIGCGACEAKCPKKTIKMK
;
A
#
# COMPACT_ATOMS: atom_id res chain seq x y z
N MET A 1 36.87 63.72 -18.05
CA MET A 1 35.98 62.96 -17.17
C MET A 1 36.44 63.25 -15.76
N ASP A 2 35.56 63.92 -14.99
CA ASP A 2 35.89 64.26 -13.60
C ASP A 2 35.97 63.01 -12.76
N ILE A 3 37.11 62.82 -12.11
CA ILE A 3 37.36 61.69 -11.21
C ILE A 3 36.28 61.54 -10.15
N SER A 4 35.68 62.65 -9.73
CA SER A 4 34.54 62.68 -8.75
C SER A 4 33.32 61.92 -9.21
N THR A 5 33.05 61.91 -10.53
CA THR A 5 31.88 61.22 -11.13
C THR A 5 31.97 59.68 -11.04
N ILE A 6 33.19 59.18 -10.87
CA ILE A 6 33.46 57.71 -10.69
C ILE A 6 33.59 57.38 -9.22
N ILE A 7 34.27 58.20 -8.42
CA ILE A 7 34.56 57.93 -7.02
C ILE A 7 33.27 57.92 -6.15
N VAL A 8 32.39 58.91 -6.39
CA VAL A 8 31.15 59.04 -5.57
C VAL A 8 30.24 57.82 -5.70
N PRO A 9 29.91 57.27 -6.90
CA PRO A 9 29.14 56.03 -7.02
C PRO A 9 29.84 54.82 -6.42
N VAL A 10 31.16 54.69 -6.62
CA VAL A 10 31.93 53.53 -6.10
C VAL A 10 31.92 53.53 -4.57
N VAL A 11 32.16 54.68 -3.93
CA VAL A 11 32.16 54.80 -2.44
C VAL A 11 30.76 54.63 -1.88
N SER A 12 29.70 55.16 -2.55
CA SER A 12 28.33 55.00 -2.06
C SER A 12 27.83 53.57 -2.18
N LEU A 13 28.05 52.91 -3.33
CA LEU A 13 27.65 51.51 -3.54
C LEU A 13 28.48 50.55 -2.67
N GLY A 14 29.79 50.79 -2.58
CA GLY A 14 30.70 50.02 -1.71
C GLY A 14 30.36 50.18 -0.22
N GLY A 15 30.05 51.39 0.21
CA GLY A 15 29.62 51.68 1.60
C GLY A 15 28.27 51.00 1.93
N MET A 16 27.27 51.10 1.03
CA MET A 16 26.01 50.35 1.20
C MET A 16 26.22 48.83 1.24
N GLY A 17 27.05 48.30 0.33
CA GLY A 17 27.37 46.87 0.31
C GLY A 17 27.98 46.39 1.60
N LEU A 18 28.95 47.14 2.19
CA LEU A 18 29.57 46.85 3.49
C LEU A 18 28.56 46.89 4.63
N LEU A 19 27.70 47.91 4.68
CA LEU A 19 26.70 48.08 5.73
C LEU A 19 25.67 46.93 5.71
N PHE A 20 25.14 46.61 4.54
CA PHE A 20 24.21 45.49 4.40
C PHE A 20 24.88 44.14 4.64
N GLY A 21 26.08 43.91 4.14
CA GLY A 21 26.86 42.70 4.37
C GLY A 21 27.16 42.48 5.87
N ALA A 22 27.60 43.52 6.57
CA ALA A 22 27.82 43.45 8.02
C ALA A 22 26.52 43.23 8.80
N GLY A 23 25.42 43.89 8.39
CA GLY A 23 24.10 43.69 8.99
C GLY A 23 23.57 42.28 8.80
N LEU A 24 23.71 41.71 7.61
CA LEU A 24 23.31 40.34 7.32
C LEU A 24 24.19 39.32 8.07
N ALA A 25 25.49 39.53 8.14
CA ALA A 25 26.40 38.67 8.88
C ALA A 25 26.08 38.66 10.40
N TYR A 26 25.82 39.83 10.96
CA TYR A 26 25.39 39.96 12.36
C TYR A 26 24.04 39.28 12.61
N ALA A 27 23.06 39.50 11.74
CA ALA A 27 21.76 38.87 11.81
C ALA A 27 21.87 37.35 11.70
N SER A 28 22.68 36.85 10.75
CA SER A 28 22.94 35.42 10.58
C SER A 28 23.51 34.75 11.83
N GLN A 29 24.46 35.42 12.52
CA GLN A 29 25.01 34.89 13.77
C GLN A 29 23.99 34.94 14.91
N LYS A 30 23.23 36.02 15.03
CA LYS A 30 22.29 36.21 16.15
C LYS A 30 21.02 35.35 16.01
N PHE A 31 20.62 35.08 14.81
CA PHE A 31 19.44 34.24 14.48
C PHE A 31 19.82 32.86 13.98
N ALA A 32 21.09 32.43 14.16
CA ALA A 32 21.50 31.07 13.88
C ALA A 32 20.68 30.11 14.76
N VAL A 33 19.88 29.26 14.12
CA VAL A 33 19.20 28.16 14.81
C VAL A 33 20.20 27.02 14.93
N GLU A 34 20.52 26.60 16.13
CA GLU A 34 21.33 25.40 16.38
C GLU A 34 20.51 24.18 15.86
N VAL A 35 20.93 23.62 14.76
CA VAL A 35 20.32 22.40 14.24
C VAL A 35 21.06 21.21 14.88
N ASP A 36 20.33 20.32 15.53
CA ASP A 36 20.87 19.07 16.06
C ASP A 36 21.56 18.29 14.91
N PRO A 37 22.86 17.92 15.05
CA PRO A 37 23.59 17.22 13.99
C PRO A 37 22.89 15.95 13.52
N ARG A 38 22.14 15.25 14.39
CA ARG A 38 21.35 14.08 14.05
C ARG A 38 20.27 14.37 13.00
N VAL A 39 19.72 15.60 12.96
CA VAL A 39 18.73 16.00 11.93
C VAL A 39 19.36 15.93 10.53
N THR A 40 20.61 16.39 10.41
CA THR A 40 21.34 16.34 9.12
C THR A 40 21.62 14.89 8.71
N GLU A 41 22.13 14.08 9.62
CA GLU A 41 22.44 12.66 9.37
C GLU A 41 21.17 11.86 8.98
N ILE A 42 20.04 12.09 9.66
CA ILE A 42 18.76 11.47 9.34
C ILE A 42 18.26 11.97 7.99
N ASN A 43 18.37 13.26 7.70
CA ASN A 43 17.94 13.80 6.41
C ASN A 43 18.74 13.20 5.23
N ASP A 44 20.04 12.95 5.43
CA ASP A 44 20.90 12.29 4.43
C ASP A 44 20.59 10.79 4.29
N ALA A 45 20.14 10.13 5.35
CA ALA A 45 19.67 8.75 5.32
C ALA A 45 18.28 8.60 4.66
N LEU A 46 17.47 9.66 4.63
CA LEU A 46 16.17 9.69 3.97
C LEU A 46 16.30 9.76 2.45
N PRO A 47 15.33 9.21 1.67
CA PRO A 47 15.43 9.13 0.21
C PRO A 47 15.34 10.47 -0.53
N GLY A 48 15.17 11.59 0.13
CA GLY A 48 15.14 12.93 -0.48
C GLY A 48 13.94 13.23 -1.38
N ALA A 49 12.96 12.33 -1.48
CA ALA A 49 11.83 12.44 -2.38
C ALA A 49 10.85 13.57 -2.03
N ASN A 50 10.89 14.09 -0.81
CA ASN A 50 10.03 15.17 -0.31
C ASN A 50 8.53 14.99 -0.61
N CYS A 51 8.07 13.74 -0.71
CA CYS A 51 6.73 13.37 -1.19
C CYS A 51 5.60 13.67 -0.19
N GLY A 52 5.93 13.91 1.09
CA GLY A 52 4.95 14.14 2.15
C GLY A 52 4.16 12.89 2.58
N GLY A 53 4.47 11.70 2.05
CA GLY A 53 3.75 10.45 2.36
C GLY A 53 3.85 10.00 3.83
N CYS A 54 4.80 10.52 4.57
CA CYS A 54 4.93 10.33 6.02
C CYS A 54 4.07 11.31 6.86
N GLY A 55 3.35 12.25 6.21
CA GLY A 55 2.56 13.28 6.88
C GLY A 55 3.34 14.54 7.30
N PHE A 56 4.64 14.59 7.00
CA PHE A 56 5.50 15.75 7.32
C PHE A 56 5.86 16.54 6.07
N PRO A 57 6.14 17.85 6.19
CA PRO A 57 6.49 18.71 5.06
C PRO A 57 7.93 18.45 4.59
N GLY A 58 8.08 17.41 3.75
CA GLY A 58 9.37 16.98 3.20
C GLY A 58 10.23 16.15 4.15
N CYS A 59 11.38 15.69 3.65
CA CYS A 59 12.30 14.82 4.40
C CYS A 59 12.91 15.54 5.61
N ASN A 60 13.25 16.82 5.48
CA ASN A 60 13.77 17.61 6.60
C ASN A 60 12.74 17.76 7.73
N GLY A 61 11.45 17.96 7.40
CA GLY A 61 10.39 18.01 8.41
C GLY A 61 10.24 16.68 9.16
N LEU A 62 10.38 15.55 8.47
CA LEU A 62 10.40 14.24 9.10
C LEU A 62 11.66 14.05 9.98
N ALA A 63 12.85 14.42 9.50
CA ALA A 63 14.09 14.31 10.26
C ALA A 63 14.01 15.06 11.60
N ASN A 64 13.53 16.30 11.59
CA ASN A 64 13.28 17.07 12.82
C ASN A 64 12.28 16.36 13.75
N ALA A 65 11.16 15.86 13.20
CA ALA A 65 10.14 15.18 14.00
C ALA A 65 10.65 13.87 14.64
N ILE A 66 11.56 13.16 13.98
CA ILE A 66 12.19 11.95 14.54
C ILE A 66 13.12 12.33 15.71
N VAL A 67 13.98 13.33 15.53
CA VAL A 67 14.89 13.80 16.60
C VAL A 67 14.12 14.31 17.80
N GLU A 68 13.00 14.99 17.58
CA GLU A 68 12.09 15.48 18.64
C GLU A 68 11.23 14.37 19.27
N GLY A 69 11.30 13.13 18.78
CA GLY A 69 10.48 12.01 19.26
C GLY A 69 8.99 12.07 18.87
N LYS A 70 8.63 12.95 17.93
CA LYS A 70 7.25 13.11 17.41
C LYS A 70 6.90 12.13 16.31
N ALA A 71 7.92 11.51 15.68
CA ALA A 71 7.74 10.49 14.66
C ALA A 71 8.63 9.27 14.96
N PRO A 72 8.16 8.05 14.67
CA PRO A 72 8.98 6.86 14.82
C PRO A 72 10.05 6.77 13.72
N VAL A 73 11.14 6.07 13.97
CA VAL A 73 12.27 5.91 13.04
C VAL A 73 11.89 5.24 11.71
N ASN A 74 10.81 4.46 11.68
CA ASN A 74 10.25 3.79 10.51
C ASN A 74 9.10 4.56 9.84
N ALA A 75 8.94 5.86 10.11
CA ALA A 75 7.83 6.66 9.58
C ALA A 75 7.92 6.92 8.06
N CYS A 76 9.09 6.75 7.42
CA CYS A 76 9.24 6.99 5.99
C CYS A 76 8.78 5.78 5.15
N PRO A 77 7.64 5.86 4.42
CA PRO A 77 7.18 4.74 3.61
C PRO A 77 8.06 4.48 2.38
N VAL A 78 8.71 5.52 1.85
CA VAL A 78 9.57 5.45 0.66
C VAL A 78 10.92 4.83 0.99
N GLY A 79 11.49 5.13 2.16
CA GLY A 79 12.79 4.63 2.60
C GLY A 79 12.79 3.14 2.97
N GLY A 80 11.63 2.61 3.33
CA GLY A 80 11.48 1.20 3.69
C GLY A 80 12.30 0.78 4.92
N ALA A 81 12.55 -0.53 5.04
CA ALA A 81 13.24 -1.11 6.19
C ALA A 81 14.73 -0.69 6.28
N GLU A 82 15.42 -0.56 5.15
CA GLU A 82 16.84 -0.18 5.13
C GLU A 82 17.05 1.24 5.67
N CYS A 83 16.22 2.18 5.25
CA CYS A 83 16.25 3.55 5.75
C CYS A 83 15.90 3.62 7.24
N ALA A 84 14.84 2.88 7.65
CA ALA A 84 14.44 2.79 9.05
C ALA A 84 15.57 2.25 9.95
N GLN A 85 16.34 1.28 9.47
CA GLN A 85 17.46 0.70 10.20
C GLN A 85 18.60 1.71 10.37
N LYS A 86 18.99 2.44 9.30
CA LYS A 86 19.99 3.53 9.38
C LYS A 86 19.59 4.63 10.37
N ILE A 87 18.31 5.03 10.33
CA ILE A 87 17.79 6.05 11.24
C ILE A 87 17.78 5.53 12.68
N ALA A 88 17.43 4.26 12.88
CA ALA A 88 17.45 3.62 14.18
C ALA A 88 18.87 3.58 14.80
N GLU A 89 19.89 3.31 13.98
CA GLU A 89 21.31 3.36 14.40
C GLU A 89 21.71 4.78 14.84
N ILE A 90 21.32 5.82 14.06
CA ILE A 90 21.60 7.23 14.43
C ILE A 90 20.90 7.60 15.74
N MET A 91 19.68 7.15 15.96
CA MET A 91 18.89 7.45 17.15
C MET A 91 19.19 6.53 18.34
N GLY A 92 19.95 5.45 18.16
CA GLY A 92 20.26 4.46 19.20
C GLY A 92 19.04 3.67 19.68
N VAL A 93 18.07 3.39 18.79
CA VAL A 93 16.85 2.63 19.07
C VAL A 93 16.73 1.45 18.14
N GLU A 94 15.85 0.48 18.46
CA GLU A 94 15.56 -0.62 17.53
C GLU A 94 14.56 -0.15 16.45
N ALA A 95 14.85 -0.50 15.19
CA ALA A 95 13.92 -0.32 14.10
C ALA A 95 12.78 -1.33 14.28
N GLY A 96 11.57 -0.86 14.57
CA GLY A 96 10.39 -1.73 14.63
C GLY A 96 10.08 -2.34 13.26
N ASP A 97 9.48 -3.54 13.25
CA ASP A 97 9.04 -4.23 12.03
C ASP A 97 7.99 -3.39 11.29
N ALA A 98 8.36 -2.86 10.14
CA ALA A 98 7.43 -2.17 9.25
C ALA A 98 6.96 -3.12 8.16
N VAL A 99 5.67 -3.49 8.17
CA VAL A 99 5.08 -4.25 7.06
C VAL A 99 5.07 -3.38 5.81
N LYS A 100 5.80 -3.78 4.76
CA LYS A 100 5.81 -3.10 3.47
C LYS A 100 4.38 -3.09 2.91
N LYS A 101 3.87 -1.90 2.61
CA LYS A 101 2.55 -1.70 2.00
C LYS A 101 2.69 -1.23 0.56
N VAL A 102 1.67 -1.46 -0.24
CA VAL A 102 1.51 -0.89 -1.58
C VAL A 102 0.11 -0.36 -1.75
N ALA A 103 -0.05 0.66 -2.58
CA ALA A 103 -1.37 1.09 -2.99
C ALA A 103 -1.97 0.06 -3.96
N ARG A 104 -3.29 -0.12 -3.93
CA ARG A 104 -4.03 -0.99 -4.85
C ARG A 104 -5.35 -0.33 -5.24
N VAL A 105 -5.70 -0.43 -6.51
CA VAL A 105 -7.00 0.01 -7.02
C VAL A 105 -8.02 -1.09 -6.74
N ILE A 106 -8.97 -0.82 -5.85
CA ILE A 106 -10.00 -1.79 -5.43
C ILE A 106 -11.19 -1.70 -6.40
N CYS A 107 -10.93 -2.05 -7.66
CA CYS A 107 -11.94 -2.07 -8.72
C CYS A 107 -11.51 -2.95 -9.89
N LYS A 108 -12.35 -3.96 -10.24
CA LYS A 108 -12.23 -4.77 -11.46
C LYS A 108 -13.24 -4.39 -12.55
N GLY A 109 -14.05 -3.35 -12.27
CA GLY A 109 -15.09 -2.87 -13.20
C GLY A 109 -14.50 -2.09 -14.36
N ASP A 110 -13.89 -2.78 -15.30
CA ASP A 110 -13.42 -2.27 -16.58
C ASP A 110 -14.58 -1.99 -17.56
N THR A 111 -14.26 -1.57 -18.77
CA THR A 111 -15.27 -1.30 -19.83
C THR A 111 -16.07 -2.51 -20.25
N ALA A 112 -15.54 -3.74 -20.08
CA ALA A 112 -16.24 -4.98 -20.40
C ALA A 112 -17.23 -5.39 -19.29
N ASN A 113 -16.93 -5.04 -18.04
CA ASN A 113 -17.65 -5.51 -16.86
C ASN A 113 -18.56 -4.48 -16.22
N CYS A 114 -18.26 -3.18 -16.34
CA CYS A 114 -19.05 -2.11 -15.75
C CYS A 114 -19.73 -1.27 -16.82
N LYS A 115 -21.06 -1.16 -16.75
CA LYS A 115 -21.86 -0.37 -17.70
C LYS A 115 -21.53 1.11 -17.58
N GLU A 116 -21.55 1.81 -18.70
CA GLU A 116 -21.49 3.27 -18.75
C GLU A 116 -22.90 3.86 -18.79
N LYS A 117 -23.09 5.06 -18.19
CA LYS A 117 -24.34 5.82 -18.22
C LYS A 117 -24.42 6.73 -19.44
N PHE A 118 -23.26 7.26 -19.83
CA PHE A 118 -23.10 8.20 -20.94
C PHE A 118 -21.63 8.23 -21.39
N ASP A 119 -21.41 8.70 -22.61
CA ASP A 119 -20.06 8.97 -23.11
C ASP A 119 -19.56 10.30 -22.54
N TYR A 120 -18.36 10.31 -21.98
CA TYR A 120 -17.74 11.50 -21.42
C TYR A 120 -16.74 12.13 -22.39
N PHE A 121 -17.01 13.36 -22.85
CA PHE A 121 -16.16 14.13 -23.76
C PHE A 121 -15.51 15.36 -23.09
N GLY A 122 -15.34 15.34 -21.79
CA GLY A 122 -14.74 16.43 -21.03
C GLY A 122 -13.24 16.31 -20.82
N ILE A 123 -12.74 17.12 -19.89
CA ILE A 123 -11.33 17.10 -19.46
C ILE A 123 -10.96 15.72 -18.97
N GLN A 124 -9.81 15.18 -19.40
CA GLN A 124 -9.29 13.87 -19.00
C GLN A 124 -8.73 13.92 -17.57
N ASP A 125 -9.61 14.17 -16.62
CA ASP A 125 -9.35 14.23 -15.20
C ASP A 125 -10.51 13.60 -14.40
N CYS A 126 -10.18 12.76 -13.42
CA CYS A 126 -11.19 12.04 -12.64
C CYS A 126 -12.01 12.98 -11.74
N LYS A 127 -11.44 14.10 -11.25
CA LYS A 127 -12.16 15.06 -10.41
C LYS A 127 -13.18 15.81 -11.25
N ALA A 128 -12.76 16.29 -12.43
CA ALA A 128 -13.65 16.95 -13.37
C ALA A 128 -14.80 16.03 -13.82
N ALA A 129 -14.49 14.80 -14.20
CA ALA A 129 -15.50 13.82 -14.60
C ALA A 129 -16.44 13.44 -13.45
N ALA A 130 -15.95 13.35 -12.21
CA ALA A 130 -16.79 13.04 -11.05
C ALA A 130 -17.83 14.14 -10.75
N MET A 131 -17.57 15.39 -11.13
CA MET A 131 -18.54 16.48 -11.00
C MET A 131 -19.71 16.35 -11.98
N VAL A 132 -19.53 15.63 -13.09
CA VAL A 132 -20.59 15.38 -14.09
C VAL A 132 -21.34 14.11 -13.71
N ALA A 133 -22.43 14.22 -13.03
CA ALA A 133 -23.30 13.14 -12.59
C ALA A 133 -22.54 11.97 -11.88
N GLY A 134 -21.44 12.26 -11.21
CA GLY A 134 -20.60 11.27 -10.55
C GLY A 134 -19.72 10.42 -11.49
N GLY A 135 -19.53 10.84 -12.74
CA GLY A 135 -18.75 10.14 -13.75
C GLY A 135 -19.56 9.25 -14.69
N SER A 136 -18.94 8.81 -15.79
CA SER A 136 -19.60 8.06 -16.88
C SER A 136 -20.03 6.64 -16.48
N LYS A 137 -19.32 5.99 -15.54
CA LYS A 137 -19.66 4.61 -15.12
C LYS A 137 -20.94 4.57 -14.28
N SER A 138 -21.75 3.52 -14.49
CA SER A 138 -22.96 3.28 -13.71
C SER A 138 -22.67 3.00 -12.24
N CYS A 139 -21.51 2.42 -11.92
CA CYS A 139 -21.05 2.23 -10.56
C CYS A 139 -20.55 3.55 -9.96
N ALA A 140 -21.20 4.03 -8.91
CA ALA A 140 -20.82 5.26 -8.22
C ALA A 140 -19.45 5.17 -7.52
N TYR A 141 -19.01 3.98 -7.17
CA TYR A 141 -17.78 3.68 -6.43
C TYR A 141 -16.61 3.26 -7.32
N GLY A 142 -16.84 3.05 -8.62
CA GLY A 142 -15.85 2.48 -9.52
C GLY A 142 -14.76 3.48 -9.96
N CYS A 143 -13.61 2.95 -10.37
CA CYS A 143 -12.55 3.73 -10.99
C CYS A 143 -13.04 4.33 -12.32
N LEU A 144 -12.81 5.63 -12.54
CA LEU A 144 -13.19 6.33 -13.78
C LEU A 144 -12.17 6.14 -14.91
N GLY A 145 -10.93 5.77 -14.60
CA GLY A 145 -9.90 5.44 -15.60
C GLY A 145 -9.31 6.63 -16.36
N LEU A 146 -9.47 7.88 -15.89
CA LEU A 146 -8.99 9.09 -16.57
C LEU A 146 -7.59 9.57 -16.13
N GLY A 147 -6.88 8.78 -15.30
CA GLY A 147 -5.45 8.96 -15.06
C GLY A 147 -5.03 10.04 -14.06
N THR A 148 -5.92 10.66 -13.28
CA THR A 148 -5.52 11.66 -12.27
C THR A 148 -4.52 11.07 -11.25
N CYS A 149 -4.66 9.80 -10.87
CA CYS A 149 -3.71 9.10 -10.01
C CYS A 149 -2.35 8.83 -10.70
N VAL A 150 -2.35 8.63 -12.03
CA VAL A 150 -1.12 8.46 -12.83
C VAL A 150 -0.31 9.75 -12.79
N GLN A 151 -0.96 10.89 -13.07
CA GLN A 151 -0.32 12.22 -13.05
C GLN A 151 0.22 12.58 -11.66
N ALA A 152 -0.42 12.14 -10.59
CA ALA A 152 0.01 12.39 -9.21
C ALA A 152 1.15 11.46 -8.76
N CYS A 153 1.45 10.40 -9.51
CA CYS A 153 2.48 9.43 -9.13
C CYS A 153 3.86 9.89 -9.60
N GLN A 154 4.74 10.20 -8.67
CA GLN A 154 6.14 10.61 -8.95
C GLN A 154 7.08 9.42 -9.22
N PHE A 155 6.57 8.19 -9.11
CA PHE A 155 7.36 6.96 -9.17
C PHE A 155 7.01 6.09 -10.38
N ASP A 156 6.21 6.59 -11.32
CA ASP A 156 5.73 5.86 -12.50
C ASP A 156 5.16 4.46 -12.17
N ALA A 157 4.51 4.36 -11.00
CA ALA A 157 4.00 3.11 -10.47
C ALA A 157 2.53 2.85 -10.85
N ILE A 158 1.91 3.69 -11.69
CA ILE A 158 0.48 3.59 -12.03
C ILE A 158 0.30 3.73 -13.53
N GLU A 159 -0.47 2.84 -14.11
CA GLU A 159 -0.88 2.87 -15.52
C GLU A 159 -2.39 2.75 -15.66
N ILE A 160 -2.95 3.20 -16.77
CA ILE A 160 -4.34 2.94 -17.14
C ILE A 160 -4.35 1.76 -18.10
N THR A 161 -5.11 0.72 -17.75
CA THR A 161 -5.31 -0.46 -18.61
C THR A 161 -6.22 -0.13 -19.79
N ASP A 162 -6.21 -0.97 -20.84
CA ASP A 162 -7.11 -0.85 -22.00
C ASP A 162 -8.59 -0.84 -21.58
N GLY A 163 -8.92 -1.53 -20.47
CA GLY A 163 -10.24 -1.55 -19.86
C GLY A 163 -10.62 -0.28 -19.06
N LYS A 164 -9.83 0.81 -19.15
CA LYS A 164 -10.06 2.09 -18.45
C LYS A 164 -10.22 1.89 -16.92
N VAL A 165 -9.31 1.14 -16.32
CA VAL A 165 -9.12 1.02 -14.88
C VAL A 165 -7.65 1.26 -14.56
N ALA A 166 -7.36 2.01 -13.53
CA ALA A 166 -5.97 2.20 -13.11
C ALA A 166 -5.42 0.91 -12.49
N ARG A 167 -4.17 0.59 -12.81
CA ARG A 167 -3.41 -0.53 -12.24
C ARG A 167 -2.14 0.00 -11.60
N ILE A 168 -1.82 -0.48 -10.42
CA ILE A 168 -0.60 -0.13 -9.70
C ILE A 168 0.42 -1.25 -9.90
N ILE A 169 1.67 -0.87 -10.19
CA ILE A 169 2.83 -1.75 -10.33
C ILE A 169 3.47 -1.85 -8.94
N PRO A 170 3.31 -2.99 -8.22
CA PRO A 170 3.72 -3.10 -6.82
C PRO A 170 5.21 -2.86 -6.59
N GLU A 171 6.05 -3.26 -7.56
CA GLU A 171 7.51 -3.17 -7.50
C GLU A 171 8.01 -1.72 -7.52
N ARG A 172 7.25 -0.82 -8.17
CA ARG A 172 7.55 0.63 -8.25
C ARG A 172 6.85 1.43 -7.16
N CYS A 173 5.83 0.85 -6.53
CA CYS A 173 5.02 1.58 -5.55
C CYS A 173 5.74 1.69 -4.20
N VAL A 174 5.94 2.92 -3.75
CA VAL A 174 6.58 3.26 -2.46
C VAL A 174 5.57 3.63 -1.37
N ALA A 175 4.29 3.37 -1.57
CA ALA A 175 3.20 3.65 -0.62
C ALA A 175 3.12 5.12 -0.12
N CYS A 176 3.51 6.10 -0.94
CA CYS A 176 3.48 7.52 -0.56
C CYS A 176 2.07 8.10 -0.37
N GLY A 177 1.00 7.45 -0.83
CA GLY A 177 -0.40 7.86 -0.63
C GLY A 177 -0.94 8.92 -1.59
N LYS A 178 -0.13 9.56 -2.42
CA LYS A 178 -0.58 10.66 -3.32
C LYS A 178 -1.75 10.26 -4.23
N CYS A 179 -1.72 9.05 -4.77
CA CYS A 179 -2.81 8.52 -5.60
C CYS A 179 -4.13 8.35 -4.83
N ILE A 180 -4.07 8.06 -3.52
CA ILE A 180 -5.23 7.95 -2.63
C ILE A 180 -5.86 9.32 -2.42
N GLU A 181 -5.04 10.34 -2.10
CA GLU A 181 -5.49 11.73 -1.86
C GLU A 181 -6.21 12.34 -3.07
N VAL A 182 -5.71 12.08 -4.28
CA VAL A 182 -6.28 12.68 -5.50
C VAL A 182 -7.47 11.92 -6.05
N CYS A 183 -7.76 10.71 -5.58
CA CYS A 183 -8.82 9.87 -6.12
C CYS A 183 -10.21 10.33 -5.64
N PRO A 184 -11.06 10.89 -6.52
CA PRO A 184 -12.40 11.38 -6.12
C PRO A 184 -13.36 10.25 -5.77
N LYS A 185 -13.04 9.01 -6.20
CA LYS A 185 -13.82 7.80 -5.91
C LYS A 185 -13.32 7.03 -4.69
N GLN A 186 -12.22 7.46 -4.08
CA GLN A 186 -11.60 6.79 -2.93
C GLN A 186 -11.46 5.27 -3.14
N VAL A 187 -11.12 4.87 -4.37
CA VAL A 187 -11.05 3.46 -4.77
C VAL A 187 -9.63 2.88 -4.69
N ILE A 188 -8.69 3.65 -4.15
CA ILE A 188 -7.30 3.23 -3.96
C ILE A 188 -7.03 3.08 -2.47
N HIS A 189 -6.58 1.90 -2.05
CA HIS A 189 -6.30 1.59 -0.66
C HIS A 189 -4.90 1.00 -0.51
N PHE A 190 -4.33 1.09 0.71
CA PHE A 190 -3.12 0.35 1.03
C PHE A 190 -3.43 -1.10 1.35
N VAL A 191 -2.61 -1.99 0.80
CA VAL A 191 -2.60 -3.42 1.11
C VAL A 191 -1.18 -3.85 1.46
N PRO A 192 -0.96 -4.89 2.27
CA PRO A 192 0.37 -5.45 2.48
C PRO A 192 0.97 -5.92 1.15
N PHE A 193 2.28 -5.72 0.94
CA PHE A 193 2.96 -6.05 -0.31
C PHE A 193 2.86 -7.55 -0.66
N GLU A 194 2.94 -8.40 0.36
CA GLU A 194 2.90 -9.86 0.20
C GLU A 194 1.47 -10.42 0.10
N GLN A 195 0.47 -9.54 0.04
CA GLN A 195 -0.91 -9.98 0.00
C GLN A 195 -1.32 -10.41 -1.40
N GLU A 196 -1.56 -11.69 -1.58
CA GLU A 196 -1.92 -12.30 -2.86
C GLU A 196 -3.44 -12.44 -3.08
N VAL A 197 -4.24 -12.08 -2.07
CA VAL A 197 -5.71 -12.14 -2.13
C VAL A 197 -6.30 -10.80 -1.70
N VAL A 198 -7.15 -10.19 -2.55
CA VAL A 198 -7.73 -8.86 -2.29
C VAL A 198 -9.17 -8.80 -2.80
N VAL A 199 -10.07 -8.14 -2.07
CA VAL A 199 -11.42 -7.83 -2.58
C VAL A 199 -11.32 -6.60 -3.48
N ASP A 200 -11.36 -6.80 -4.81
CA ASP A 200 -11.24 -5.74 -5.81
C ASP A 200 -12.61 -5.12 -6.14
N CYS A 201 -13.35 -4.71 -5.11
CA CYS A 201 -14.61 -3.99 -5.22
C CYS A 201 -14.78 -3.06 -4.02
N ASN A 202 -15.23 -1.82 -4.28
CA ASN A 202 -15.50 -0.80 -3.27
C ASN A 202 -16.97 -0.38 -3.23
N ASN A 203 -17.88 -1.12 -3.88
CA ASN A 203 -19.29 -0.78 -3.98
C ASN A 203 -20.05 -1.26 -2.74
N GLU A 204 -20.73 -0.35 -2.07
CA GLU A 204 -21.53 -0.59 -0.85
C GLU A 204 -23.06 -0.67 -1.13
N GLU A 205 -23.47 -0.68 -2.40
CA GLU A 205 -24.87 -0.84 -2.79
C GLU A 205 -25.37 -2.27 -2.54
N LYS A 206 -26.67 -2.45 -2.54
CA LYS A 206 -27.28 -3.78 -2.43
C LYS A 206 -26.92 -4.65 -3.64
N GLY A 207 -26.71 -5.94 -3.45
CA GLY A 207 -26.27 -6.85 -4.49
C GLY A 207 -27.12 -6.87 -5.77
N LYS A 208 -28.43 -6.59 -5.68
CA LYS A 208 -29.33 -6.42 -6.83
C LYS A 208 -28.88 -5.24 -7.71
N ASP A 209 -28.58 -4.11 -7.08
CA ASP A 209 -28.19 -2.87 -7.78
C ASP A 209 -26.79 -3.01 -8.38
N VAL A 210 -25.87 -3.68 -7.65
CA VAL A 210 -24.53 -3.99 -8.15
C VAL A 210 -24.58 -4.82 -9.42
N ARG A 211 -25.39 -5.89 -9.45
CA ARG A 211 -25.54 -6.78 -10.64
C ARG A 211 -26.05 -6.05 -11.88
N GLN A 212 -26.85 -5.01 -11.72
CA GLN A 212 -27.34 -4.20 -12.84
C GLN A 212 -26.24 -3.33 -13.45
N LYS A 213 -25.22 -2.97 -12.67
CA LYS A 213 -24.17 -2.01 -13.01
C LYS A 213 -22.83 -2.66 -13.36
N CYS A 214 -22.48 -3.77 -12.70
CA CYS A 214 -21.16 -4.41 -12.81
C CYS A 214 -21.26 -5.93 -12.64
N ASN A 215 -20.70 -6.68 -13.60
CA ASN A 215 -20.74 -8.14 -13.60
C ASN A 215 -19.78 -8.76 -12.57
N VAL A 216 -18.69 -8.07 -12.23
CA VAL A 216 -17.61 -8.53 -11.34
C VAL A 216 -17.66 -7.84 -9.97
N GLY A 217 -18.74 -7.11 -9.66
CA GLY A 217 -18.88 -6.42 -8.38
C GLY A 217 -19.22 -7.35 -7.21
N CYS A 218 -18.88 -6.94 -5.99
CA CYS A 218 -19.29 -7.64 -4.79
C CYS A 218 -20.80 -7.46 -4.56
N ILE A 219 -21.55 -8.56 -4.55
CA ILE A 219 -23.00 -8.56 -4.36
C ILE A 219 -23.44 -8.75 -2.89
N GLY A 220 -22.51 -8.71 -1.96
CA GLY A 220 -22.83 -8.85 -0.53
C GLY A 220 -23.35 -10.22 -0.12
N CYS A 221 -23.09 -11.29 -0.86
CA CYS A 221 -23.65 -12.63 -0.62
C CYS A 221 -23.06 -13.35 0.59
N GLN A 222 -21.98 -12.85 1.18
CA GLN A 222 -21.29 -13.38 2.37
C GLN A 222 -20.76 -14.83 2.24
N ILE A 223 -20.73 -15.41 1.04
CA ILE A 223 -20.18 -16.77 0.83
C ILE A 223 -18.70 -16.81 1.25
N CYS A 224 -17.90 -15.79 0.89
CA CYS A 224 -16.49 -15.68 1.27
C CYS A 224 -16.29 -15.57 2.79
N VAL A 225 -17.21 -14.90 3.50
CA VAL A 225 -17.16 -14.80 4.97
C VAL A 225 -17.36 -16.18 5.60
N LYS A 226 -18.40 -16.89 5.18
CA LYS A 226 -18.70 -18.25 5.68
C LYS A 226 -17.64 -19.29 5.29
N ALA A 227 -16.95 -19.08 4.16
CA ALA A 227 -15.93 -19.99 3.68
C ALA A 227 -14.55 -19.76 4.30
N CYS A 228 -14.32 -18.64 4.99
CA CYS A 228 -13.03 -18.32 5.58
C CYS A 228 -12.80 -19.11 6.88
N PRO A 229 -11.81 -20.03 6.96
CA PRO A 229 -11.58 -20.84 8.15
C PRO A 229 -10.80 -20.08 9.25
N PHE A 230 -10.39 -18.82 8.98
CA PHE A 230 -9.59 -17.99 9.88
C PHE A 230 -10.30 -16.73 10.36
N ASP A 231 -11.58 -16.58 10.07
CA ASP A 231 -12.36 -15.36 10.36
C ASP A 231 -11.67 -14.07 9.91
N ALA A 232 -10.94 -14.17 8.78
CA ALA A 232 -10.24 -13.05 8.18
C ALA A 232 -11.13 -12.21 7.24
N MET A 233 -12.36 -12.66 6.98
CA MET A 233 -13.31 -11.95 6.12
C MET A 233 -14.34 -11.23 6.99
N GLU A 234 -14.35 -9.91 6.91
CA GLU A 234 -15.31 -9.04 7.55
C GLU A 234 -16.40 -8.62 6.56
N PHE A 235 -17.59 -8.29 7.05
CA PHE A 235 -18.71 -7.84 6.24
C PHE A 235 -19.34 -6.60 6.87
N SER A 236 -19.35 -5.51 6.12
CA SER A 236 -20.00 -4.26 6.52
C SER A 236 -20.48 -3.51 5.27
N ASN A 237 -21.57 -2.76 5.39
CA ASN A 237 -22.11 -1.93 4.31
C ASN A 237 -22.28 -2.69 2.98
N ASN A 238 -22.82 -3.90 3.00
CA ASN A 238 -22.98 -4.79 1.82
C ASN A 238 -21.66 -5.19 1.12
N LEU A 239 -20.52 -4.93 1.70
CA LEU A 239 -19.21 -5.19 1.13
C LEU A 239 -18.39 -6.12 2.03
N ALA A 240 -17.76 -7.13 1.42
CA ALA A 240 -16.77 -7.95 2.10
C ALA A 240 -15.41 -7.23 2.13
N LYS A 241 -14.71 -7.31 3.25
CA LYS A 241 -13.35 -6.78 3.46
C LYS A 241 -12.45 -7.85 4.04
N ILE A 242 -11.16 -7.78 3.78
CA ILE A 242 -10.17 -8.71 4.33
C ILE A 242 -9.45 -8.03 5.49
N ASN A 243 -9.44 -8.71 6.63
CA ASN A 243 -8.55 -8.39 7.73
C ASN A 243 -7.20 -9.06 7.44
N TYR A 244 -6.23 -8.25 7.03
CA TYR A 244 -4.93 -8.75 6.59
C TYR A 244 -4.08 -9.33 7.73
N ASP A 245 -4.34 -8.96 8.98
CA ASP A 245 -3.62 -9.53 10.14
C ASP A 245 -4.01 -10.98 10.41
N LYS A 246 -5.22 -11.39 9.98
CA LYS A 246 -5.73 -12.76 10.12
C LYS A 246 -5.60 -13.57 8.83
N CYS A 247 -5.40 -12.92 7.68
CA CYS A 247 -5.42 -13.57 6.38
C CYS A 247 -4.14 -14.36 6.13
N THR A 248 -4.27 -15.65 5.82
CA THR A 248 -3.16 -16.56 5.52
C THR A 248 -2.91 -16.78 4.03
N ASN A 249 -3.54 -15.98 3.14
CA ASN A 249 -3.45 -16.13 1.68
C ASN A 249 -3.88 -17.52 1.14
N CYS A 250 -4.80 -18.20 1.81
CA CYS A 250 -5.30 -19.52 1.37
C CYS A 250 -6.20 -19.49 0.13
N MET A 251 -6.67 -18.31 -0.28
CA MET A 251 -7.42 -18.00 -1.52
C MET A 251 -8.80 -18.69 -1.66
N ILE A 252 -9.30 -19.39 -0.64
CA ILE A 252 -10.59 -20.08 -0.69
C ILE A 252 -11.77 -19.12 -0.92
N CYS A 253 -11.67 -17.90 -0.40
CA CYS A 253 -12.68 -16.85 -0.58
C CYS A 253 -12.80 -16.42 -2.06
N ALA A 254 -11.68 -16.42 -2.80
CA ALA A 254 -11.67 -16.10 -4.23
C ALA A 254 -12.29 -17.23 -5.06
N GLU A 255 -11.97 -18.50 -4.75
CA GLU A 255 -12.57 -19.68 -5.42
C GLU A 255 -14.09 -19.75 -5.24
N LYS A 256 -14.58 -19.35 -4.05
CA LYS A 256 -16.00 -19.38 -3.72
C LYS A 256 -16.76 -18.13 -4.14
N CYS A 257 -16.09 -17.09 -4.65
CA CYS A 257 -16.73 -15.86 -5.05
C CYS A 257 -17.50 -16.01 -6.37
N PRO A 258 -18.85 -15.91 -6.38
CA PRO A 258 -19.66 -16.18 -7.57
C PRO A 258 -19.52 -15.11 -8.67
N THR A 259 -19.05 -13.91 -8.33
CA THR A 259 -18.86 -12.81 -9.28
C THR A 259 -17.40 -12.55 -9.62
N GLY A 260 -16.46 -13.27 -9.00
CA GLY A 260 -15.04 -13.03 -9.17
C GLY A 260 -14.57 -11.65 -8.63
N ALA A 261 -15.32 -11.05 -7.69
CA ALA A 261 -14.96 -9.76 -7.07
C ALA A 261 -13.68 -9.83 -6.24
N ILE A 262 -13.23 -11.04 -5.89
CA ILE A 262 -12.02 -11.26 -5.11
C ILE A 262 -10.91 -11.69 -6.08
N TYR A 263 -9.83 -10.93 -6.09
CA TYR A 263 -8.60 -11.29 -6.79
C TYR A 263 -7.82 -12.30 -5.96
N ALA A 264 -7.19 -13.26 -6.63
CA ALA A 264 -6.20 -14.14 -6.03
C ALA A 264 -5.15 -14.53 -7.09
N ASN A 265 -3.88 -14.56 -6.68
CA ASN A 265 -2.81 -15.08 -7.51
C ASN A 265 -2.59 -16.56 -7.16
N PHE A 266 -3.32 -17.44 -7.84
CA PHE A 266 -3.28 -18.88 -7.56
C PHE A 266 -1.93 -19.53 -7.86
N GLU A 267 -1.10 -18.94 -8.72
CA GLU A 267 0.25 -19.43 -9.03
C GLU A 267 1.18 -19.33 -7.81
N LYS A 268 0.97 -18.31 -7.00
CA LYS A 268 1.71 -18.09 -5.74
C LYS A 268 1.06 -18.74 -4.52
N ARG A 269 0.06 -19.60 -4.71
CA ARG A 269 -0.54 -20.33 -3.60
C ARG A 269 0.48 -21.30 -3.01
N ARG A 270 0.88 -21.04 -1.79
CA ARG A 270 1.80 -21.92 -1.06
C ARG A 270 1.18 -23.30 -0.83
N LYS A 271 2.00 -24.33 -0.77
CA LYS A 271 1.60 -25.72 -0.44
C LYS A 271 2.36 -26.18 0.77
N ALA A 272 1.72 -27.00 1.61
CA ALA A 272 2.40 -27.60 2.74
C ALA A 272 3.20 -28.82 2.29
N GLU A 273 4.41 -28.97 2.82
CA GLU A 273 5.23 -30.18 2.66
C GLU A 273 5.61 -30.74 4.03
N ILE A 274 5.50 -32.03 4.21
CA ILE A 274 5.89 -32.73 5.46
C ILE A 274 7.26 -33.37 5.26
N ILE A 275 8.22 -33.00 6.11
CA ILE A 275 9.55 -33.63 6.15
C ILE A 275 9.41 -34.98 6.85
N ALA A 276 9.55 -36.07 6.08
CA ALA A 276 9.25 -37.41 6.54
C ALA A 276 10.10 -37.86 7.74
N ASP A 277 11.40 -37.56 7.72
CA ASP A 277 12.39 -38.05 8.72
C ASP A 277 12.07 -37.62 10.16
N ASN A 278 11.39 -36.49 10.33
CA ASN A 278 11.06 -35.95 11.65
C ASN A 278 9.58 -36.08 12.02
N CYS A 279 8.76 -36.70 11.16
CA CYS A 279 7.34 -36.87 11.41
C CYS A 279 7.08 -38.04 12.38
N ILE A 280 6.46 -37.73 13.53
CA ILE A 280 6.13 -38.73 14.56
C ILE A 280 4.75 -39.38 14.39
N GLY A 281 4.02 -39.05 13.34
CA GLY A 281 2.70 -39.64 13.09
C GLY A 281 1.62 -39.30 14.12
N CYS A 282 1.64 -38.09 14.71
CA CYS A 282 0.74 -37.69 15.79
C CYS A 282 -0.69 -37.30 15.35
N THR A 283 -1.00 -37.27 14.05
CA THR A 283 -2.29 -36.92 13.43
C THR A 283 -2.82 -35.50 13.68
N ILE A 284 -2.11 -34.62 14.40
CA ILE A 284 -2.55 -33.29 14.73
C ILE A 284 -2.78 -32.47 13.44
N CYS A 285 -1.84 -32.51 12.50
CA CYS A 285 -1.94 -31.80 11.21
C CYS A 285 -3.15 -32.25 10.38
N LYS A 286 -3.49 -33.53 10.37
CA LYS A 286 -4.68 -34.08 9.71
C LYS A 286 -5.97 -33.52 10.32
N LYS A 287 -6.07 -33.49 11.65
CA LYS A 287 -7.24 -32.94 12.37
C LYS A 287 -7.41 -31.42 12.21
N GLN A 288 -6.31 -30.70 11.97
CA GLN A 288 -6.33 -29.24 11.78
C GLN A 288 -6.54 -28.82 10.33
N CYS A 289 -6.54 -29.76 9.39
CA CYS A 289 -6.69 -29.44 7.98
C CYS A 289 -8.16 -29.14 7.65
N PRO A 290 -8.53 -27.90 7.24
CA PRO A 290 -9.93 -27.56 6.98
C PRO A 290 -10.48 -28.14 5.67
N VAL A 291 -9.63 -28.77 4.87
CA VAL A 291 -9.97 -29.36 3.55
C VAL A 291 -9.55 -30.81 3.42
N ASP A 292 -9.22 -31.47 4.52
CA ASP A 292 -8.79 -32.89 4.55
C ASP A 292 -7.69 -33.24 3.55
N ALA A 293 -6.74 -32.31 3.36
CA ALA A 293 -5.62 -32.48 2.43
C ALA A 293 -4.43 -33.25 3.00
N ILE A 294 -4.57 -33.87 4.18
CA ILE A 294 -3.48 -34.62 4.81
C ILE A 294 -3.92 -36.05 5.08
N GLU A 295 -3.20 -37.01 4.53
CA GLU A 295 -3.37 -38.44 4.73
C GLU A 295 -2.30 -38.99 5.66
N GLY A 296 -2.63 -40.05 6.37
CA GLY A 296 -1.75 -40.75 7.28
C GLY A 296 -2.51 -41.33 8.48
N GLU A 297 -1.91 -42.31 9.12
CA GLU A 297 -2.45 -42.95 10.31
C GLU A 297 -1.54 -42.69 11.54
N LEU A 298 -2.04 -43.04 12.74
CA LEU A 298 -1.29 -42.86 13.97
C LEU A 298 0.03 -43.67 13.92
N LYS A 299 1.13 -43.00 14.28
CA LYS A 299 2.51 -43.54 14.23
C LYS A 299 3.05 -43.77 12.80
N GLN A 300 2.38 -43.31 11.75
CA GLN A 300 2.88 -43.32 10.39
C GLN A 300 3.22 -41.92 9.90
N VAL A 301 4.13 -41.83 8.94
CA VAL A 301 4.46 -40.57 8.29
C VAL A 301 3.23 -40.04 7.52
N HIS A 302 2.84 -38.78 7.77
CA HIS A 302 1.74 -38.18 7.06
C HIS A 302 2.20 -37.63 5.70
N LYS A 303 1.27 -37.54 4.73
CA LYS A 303 1.50 -37.00 3.39
C LYS A 303 0.46 -35.94 3.09
N VAL A 304 0.90 -34.85 2.46
CA VAL A 304 0.00 -33.80 1.96
C VAL A 304 -0.45 -34.14 0.55
N LEU A 305 -1.76 -34.03 0.31
CA LEU A 305 -2.37 -34.10 -1.02
C LEU A 305 -2.31 -32.69 -1.63
N GLU A 306 -1.38 -32.47 -2.54
CA GLU A 306 -1.12 -31.15 -3.13
C GLU A 306 -2.34 -30.57 -3.84
N ASP A 307 -3.13 -31.42 -4.52
CA ASP A 307 -4.35 -31.03 -5.25
C ASP A 307 -5.43 -30.48 -4.32
N LYS A 308 -5.51 -30.98 -3.07
CA LYS A 308 -6.48 -30.53 -2.08
C LYS A 308 -5.93 -29.41 -1.17
N CYS A 309 -4.61 -29.27 -1.09
CA CYS A 309 -3.98 -28.31 -0.17
C CYS A 309 -4.25 -26.86 -0.62
N ILE A 310 -4.86 -26.07 0.25
CA ILE A 310 -5.16 -24.64 0.05
C ILE A 310 -4.07 -23.71 0.56
N GLY A 311 -2.95 -24.24 1.08
CA GLY A 311 -1.81 -23.44 1.51
C GLY A 311 -2.05 -22.55 2.74
N CYS A 312 -2.96 -22.92 3.62
CA CYS A 312 -3.39 -22.09 4.75
C CYS A 312 -2.40 -22.02 5.94
N GLY A 313 -1.41 -22.89 6.00
CA GLY A 313 -0.42 -22.93 7.07
C GLY A 313 -0.92 -23.48 8.42
N ALA A 314 -2.19 -23.87 8.59
CA ALA A 314 -2.74 -24.34 9.86
C ALA A 314 -2.01 -25.59 10.39
N CYS A 315 -1.59 -26.48 9.50
CA CYS A 315 -0.83 -27.68 9.85
C CYS A 315 0.61 -27.37 10.32
N GLU A 316 1.28 -26.38 9.70
CA GLU A 316 2.61 -25.91 10.09
C GLU A 316 2.57 -25.29 11.48
N ALA A 317 1.63 -24.37 11.73
CA ALA A 317 1.48 -23.68 13.01
C ALA A 317 1.20 -24.61 14.20
N LYS A 318 0.57 -25.75 13.96
CA LYS A 318 0.18 -26.73 15.01
C LYS A 318 1.11 -27.94 15.08
N CYS A 319 2.12 -28.04 14.23
CA CYS A 319 3.04 -29.18 14.24
C CYS A 319 4.02 -29.09 15.43
N PRO A 320 3.97 -30.04 16.42
CA PRO A 320 4.83 -29.98 17.61
C PRO A 320 6.30 -30.18 17.28
N LYS A 321 6.60 -30.87 16.18
CA LYS A 321 7.97 -31.16 15.72
C LYS A 321 8.45 -30.16 14.66
N LYS A 322 7.63 -29.17 14.23
CA LYS A 322 7.94 -28.20 13.20
C LYS A 322 8.46 -28.83 11.90
N THR A 323 7.91 -30.02 11.56
CA THR A 323 8.32 -30.81 10.38
C THR A 323 7.54 -30.44 9.11
N ILE A 324 6.62 -29.47 9.19
CA ILE A 324 5.82 -29.00 8.05
C ILE A 324 6.34 -27.64 7.66
N LYS A 325 6.60 -27.47 6.37
CA LYS A 325 7.00 -26.19 5.78
C LYS A 325 6.06 -25.82 4.65
N MET A 326 5.83 -24.50 4.50
CA MET A 326 5.07 -23.98 3.37
C MET A 326 6.03 -23.61 2.24
N LYS A 327 5.88 -24.26 1.08
CA LYS A 327 6.58 -23.95 -0.17
C LYS A 327 5.74 -23.11 -1.11
#